data_a6b3b3fa6856f8e01247e4bdfffc35e4
#
_entry.id   a6b3b3fa6856f8e01247e4bdfffc35e4
#
_cell.length_a   1.000
_cell.length_b   1.000
_cell.length_c   1.000
_cell.angle_alpha   90.00
_cell.angle_beta   90.00
_cell.angle_gamma   90.00
#
_symmetry.space_group_name_H-M   'P 1'
#
loop_
_entity.id
_entity.type
_entity.pdbx_description
1 polymer ?
#
loop_
_entity_poly.entity_id
_entity_poly.type
_entity_poly.pdbx_seq_one_letter_code
_entity_poly.pdbx_strand_id
1 'polypeptide(L)'
;MELGQTLPIWSIIPFAGMLLSIAIFPLVRAEWWERHQLLVSLAWALLFLVPFVFAYGAEVTAEQLAEVVIGDYIPFIVLLLGLYVVAGGIHVGGTIAGTTRNNVIMLLIGTLLASWVGTTGAAMLLIRPLLRANLWRKHRAHVVVFFIFLVANAGGCLTPLGDPPLFLGYLRGVPFFWTLQHIWPLLLVNTVLLLGLFVAVDRFFARREPRESREKLELLSRADDRVPIHLQGWHNLFLLLLIIA
;
A
#
# COMPACT_ATOMS: atom_id res chain seq x y z
N MET A 1 -7.95 29.17 18.42
CA MET A 1 -9.18 29.06 17.60
C MET A 1 -8.96 27.94 16.60
N GLU A 2 -9.87 27.00 16.52
CA GLU A 2 -9.76 25.99 15.48
C GLU A 2 -10.07 26.62 14.13
N LEU A 3 -9.04 26.98 13.39
CA LEU A 3 -9.14 27.62 12.07
C LEU A 3 -10.08 26.86 11.12
N GLY A 4 -10.15 25.53 11.28
CA GLY A 4 -11.05 24.68 10.49
C GLY A 4 -12.55 25.03 10.64
N GLN A 5 -12.97 25.64 11.75
CA GLN A 5 -14.36 26.06 11.96
C GLN A 5 -14.67 27.45 11.34
N THR A 6 -13.63 28.22 11.05
CA THR A 6 -13.77 29.57 10.48
C THR A 6 -13.59 29.63 8.97
N LEU A 7 -13.07 28.55 8.38
CA LEU A 7 -12.86 28.47 6.93
C LEU A 7 -14.21 28.37 6.19
N PRO A 8 -14.41 29.16 5.13
CA PRO A 8 -15.60 29.07 4.30
C PRO A 8 -15.63 27.75 3.52
N ILE A 9 -16.82 27.20 3.27
CA ILE A 9 -17.00 25.88 2.65
C ILE A 9 -16.32 25.75 1.26
N TRP A 10 -16.19 26.86 0.52
CA TRP A 10 -15.52 26.89 -0.77
C TRP A 10 -14.01 26.64 -0.70
N SER A 11 -13.39 26.79 0.48
CA SER A 11 -11.97 26.49 0.71
C SER A 11 -11.63 25.00 0.48
N ILE A 12 -12.64 24.12 0.40
CA ILE A 12 -12.48 22.71 0.06
C ILE A 12 -12.18 22.48 -1.43
N ILE A 13 -12.47 23.47 -2.31
CA ILE A 13 -12.33 23.31 -3.76
C ILE A 13 -10.92 22.92 -4.20
N PRO A 14 -9.83 23.58 -3.72
CA PRO A 14 -8.47 23.20 -4.10
C PRO A 14 -8.13 21.75 -3.71
N PHE A 15 -8.57 21.29 -2.54
CA PHE A 15 -8.38 19.92 -2.11
C PHE A 15 -9.16 18.93 -2.99
N ALA A 16 -10.45 19.18 -3.22
CA ALA A 16 -11.27 18.33 -4.08
C ALA A 16 -10.74 18.32 -5.53
N GLY A 17 -10.29 19.48 -6.04
CA GLY A 17 -9.67 19.59 -7.36
C GLY A 17 -8.37 18.79 -7.47
N MET A 18 -7.54 18.79 -6.43
CA MET A 18 -6.33 17.95 -6.37
C MET A 18 -6.65 16.46 -6.38
N LEU A 19 -7.62 16.02 -5.57
CA LEU A 19 -8.07 14.62 -5.55
C LEU A 19 -8.62 14.17 -6.91
N LEU A 20 -9.46 15.01 -7.55
CA LEU A 20 -9.97 14.72 -8.89
C LEU A 20 -8.85 14.69 -9.93
N SER A 21 -7.86 15.56 -9.80
CA SER A 21 -6.70 15.58 -10.70
C SER A 21 -5.91 14.26 -10.60
N ILE A 22 -5.62 13.77 -9.40
CA ILE A 22 -4.94 12.49 -9.15
C ILE A 22 -5.78 11.31 -9.66
N ALA A 23 -7.10 11.37 -9.55
CA ALA A 23 -7.97 10.28 -9.98
C ALA A 23 -8.14 10.23 -11.52
N ILE A 24 -8.26 11.37 -12.17
CA ILE A 24 -8.68 11.46 -13.59
C ILE A 24 -7.47 11.51 -14.53
N PHE A 25 -6.48 12.39 -14.29
CA PHE A 25 -5.40 12.61 -15.26
C PHE A 25 -4.54 11.37 -15.55
N PRO A 26 -4.17 10.51 -14.57
CA PRO A 26 -3.44 9.27 -14.88
C PRO A 26 -4.21 8.32 -15.80
N LEU A 27 -5.54 8.31 -15.71
CA LEU A 27 -6.40 7.47 -16.54
C LEU A 27 -6.58 8.01 -17.96
N VAL A 28 -6.68 9.35 -18.11
CA VAL A 28 -7.01 10.00 -19.39
C VAL A 28 -5.75 10.38 -20.18
N ARG A 29 -4.71 10.84 -19.49
CA ARG A 29 -3.44 11.31 -20.08
C ARG A 29 -2.24 10.99 -19.18
N ALA A 30 -1.89 9.72 -19.02
CA ALA A 30 -0.83 9.25 -18.13
C ALA A 30 0.52 9.96 -18.36
N GLU A 31 1.01 10.03 -19.61
CA GLU A 31 2.29 10.66 -19.94
C GLU A 31 2.30 12.18 -19.64
N TRP A 32 1.18 12.85 -19.87
CA TRP A 32 1.07 14.27 -19.53
C TRP A 32 1.08 14.48 -18.02
N TRP A 33 0.36 13.63 -17.29
CA TRP A 33 0.31 13.67 -15.82
C TRP A 33 1.69 13.45 -15.21
N GLU A 34 2.43 12.43 -15.62
CA GLU A 34 3.79 12.15 -15.14
C GLU A 34 4.73 13.36 -15.25
N ARG A 35 4.58 14.15 -16.31
CA ARG A 35 5.40 15.35 -16.54
C ARG A 35 4.94 16.59 -15.78
N HIS A 36 3.63 16.70 -15.51
CA HIS A 36 3.02 17.94 -15.00
C HIS A 36 2.41 17.81 -13.61
N GLN A 37 2.46 16.62 -12.96
CA GLN A 37 1.86 16.41 -11.65
C GLN A 37 2.33 17.42 -10.60
N LEU A 38 3.61 17.80 -10.60
CA LEU A 38 4.15 18.82 -9.70
C LEU A 38 3.54 20.21 -9.95
N LEU A 39 3.40 20.60 -11.22
CA LEU A 39 2.79 21.90 -11.58
C LEU A 39 1.32 21.95 -11.18
N VAL A 40 0.57 20.87 -11.40
CA VAL A 40 -0.84 20.78 -11.00
C VAL A 40 -0.96 20.83 -9.48
N SER A 41 -0.11 20.11 -8.75
CA SER A 41 -0.09 20.13 -7.28
C SER A 41 0.22 21.54 -6.74
N LEU A 42 1.22 22.19 -7.30
CA LEU A 42 1.57 23.58 -6.93
C LEU A 42 0.45 24.57 -7.27
N ALA A 43 -0.21 24.41 -8.42
CA ALA A 43 -1.33 25.28 -8.81
C ALA A 43 -2.49 25.17 -7.79
N TRP A 44 -2.88 23.96 -7.39
CA TRP A 44 -3.92 23.76 -6.37
C TRP A 44 -3.48 24.27 -4.99
N ALA A 45 -2.21 24.05 -4.61
CA ALA A 45 -1.67 24.56 -3.36
C ALA A 45 -1.68 26.10 -3.32
N LEU A 46 -1.25 26.77 -4.41
CA LEU A 46 -1.28 28.22 -4.51
C LEU A 46 -2.70 28.78 -4.55
N LEU A 47 -3.63 28.10 -5.20
CA LEU A 47 -5.04 28.48 -5.25
C LEU A 47 -5.68 28.49 -3.84
N PHE A 48 -5.20 27.67 -2.93
CA PHE A 48 -5.58 27.73 -1.52
C PHE A 48 -4.77 28.75 -0.73
N LEU A 49 -3.45 28.72 -0.86
CA LEU A 49 -2.52 29.47 -0.02
C LEU A 49 -2.63 30.98 -0.24
N VAL A 50 -2.77 31.41 -1.49
CA VAL A 50 -2.84 32.85 -1.81
C VAL A 50 -4.07 33.51 -1.17
N PRO A 51 -5.29 33.04 -1.34
CA PRO A 51 -6.44 33.59 -0.62
C PRO A 51 -6.32 33.48 0.90
N PHE A 52 -5.71 32.43 1.40
CA PHE A 52 -5.53 32.22 2.83
C PHE A 52 -4.59 33.26 3.45
N VAL A 53 -3.47 33.59 2.78
CA VAL A 53 -2.57 34.68 3.20
C VAL A 53 -3.27 36.02 3.25
N PHE A 54 -4.11 36.32 2.25
CA PHE A 54 -4.86 37.60 2.21
C PHE A 54 -5.96 37.67 3.29
N ALA A 55 -6.57 36.54 3.64
CA ALA A 55 -7.64 36.46 4.63
C ALA A 55 -7.14 36.46 6.08
N TYR A 56 -6.06 35.76 6.36
CA TYR A 56 -5.58 35.50 7.75
C TYR A 56 -4.20 36.11 8.06
N GLY A 57 -3.53 36.65 7.06
CA GLY A 57 -2.21 37.27 7.19
C GLY A 57 -1.05 36.26 7.03
N ALA A 58 0.14 36.81 6.75
CA ALA A 58 1.33 36.03 6.47
C ALA A 58 1.85 35.27 7.70
N GLU A 59 1.74 35.84 8.91
CA GLU A 59 2.20 35.25 10.16
C GLU A 59 1.42 33.98 10.48
N VAL A 60 0.09 34.05 10.51
CA VAL A 60 -0.80 32.87 10.72
C VAL A 60 -0.57 31.82 9.68
N THR A 61 -0.38 32.22 8.41
CA THR A 61 -0.09 31.27 7.33
C THR A 61 1.22 30.57 7.51
N ALA A 62 2.27 31.29 7.93
CA ALA A 62 3.59 30.69 8.19
C ALA A 62 3.55 29.71 9.37
N GLU A 63 2.82 30.05 10.45
CA GLU A 63 2.62 29.14 11.59
C GLU A 63 1.90 27.86 11.17
N GLN A 64 0.81 27.96 10.40
CA GLN A 64 0.07 26.80 9.91
C GLN A 64 0.88 25.95 8.93
N LEU A 65 1.64 26.56 8.04
CA LEU A 65 2.56 25.86 7.16
C LEU A 65 3.65 25.13 7.94
N ALA A 66 4.22 25.79 8.96
CA ALA A 66 5.22 25.17 9.82
C ALA A 66 4.65 23.98 10.60
N GLU A 67 3.43 24.11 11.14
CA GLU A 67 2.74 23.01 11.82
C GLU A 67 2.53 21.81 10.87
N VAL A 68 2.01 22.03 9.68
CA VAL A 68 1.78 20.96 8.69
C VAL A 68 3.10 20.34 8.22
N VAL A 69 4.12 21.16 7.93
CA VAL A 69 5.41 20.64 7.40
C VAL A 69 6.21 19.93 8.48
N ILE A 70 6.35 20.54 9.67
CA ILE A 70 7.19 20.00 10.75
C ILE A 70 6.43 18.97 11.58
N GLY A 71 5.14 19.21 11.84
CA GLY A 71 4.32 18.34 12.69
C GLY A 71 3.77 17.11 11.99
N ASP A 72 3.36 17.25 10.72
CA ASP A 72 2.70 16.16 9.97
C ASP A 72 3.63 15.56 8.89
N TYR A 73 4.14 16.43 7.98
CA TYR A 73 4.80 15.95 6.75
C TYR A 73 6.18 15.34 7.01
N ILE A 74 7.04 16.00 7.79
CA ILE A 74 8.39 15.47 8.09
C ILE A 74 8.32 14.14 8.85
N PRO A 75 7.57 13.98 9.95
CA PRO A 75 7.42 12.69 10.63
C PRO A 75 6.89 11.60 9.71
N PHE A 76 5.93 11.94 8.86
CA PHE A 76 5.37 11.01 7.88
C PHE A 76 6.43 10.53 6.86
N ILE A 77 7.21 11.44 6.28
CA ILE A 77 8.26 11.07 5.31
C ILE A 77 9.38 10.27 5.98
N VAL A 78 9.77 10.63 7.20
CA VAL A 78 10.79 9.89 7.96
C VAL A 78 10.32 8.46 8.24
N LEU A 79 9.06 8.28 8.65
CA LEU A 79 8.48 6.96 8.85
C LEU A 79 8.47 6.14 7.55
N LEU A 80 7.95 6.71 6.46
CA LEU A 80 7.91 6.03 5.16
C LEU A 80 9.31 5.64 4.68
N LEU A 81 10.28 6.54 4.82
CA LEU A 81 11.67 6.28 4.44
C LEU A 81 12.25 5.14 5.28
N GLY A 82 12.03 5.16 6.60
CA GLY A 82 12.46 4.10 7.51
C GLY A 82 11.87 2.75 7.12
N LEU A 83 10.54 2.68 6.94
CA LEU A 83 9.86 1.47 6.51
C LEU A 83 10.34 0.98 5.13
N TYR A 84 10.52 1.88 4.17
CA TYR A 84 10.99 1.57 2.83
C TYR A 84 12.40 0.97 2.83
N VAL A 85 13.34 1.61 3.53
CA VAL A 85 14.74 1.16 3.61
C VAL A 85 14.84 -0.20 4.30
N VAL A 86 14.16 -0.34 5.44
CA VAL A 86 14.22 -1.55 6.25
C VAL A 86 13.50 -2.71 5.56
N ALA A 87 12.28 -2.51 5.05
CA ALA A 87 11.55 -3.53 4.32
C ALA A 87 12.25 -3.93 3.01
N GLY A 88 12.85 -2.97 2.31
CA GLY A 88 13.62 -3.21 1.08
C GLY A 88 14.85 -4.09 1.27
N GLY A 89 15.39 -4.17 2.49
CA GLY A 89 16.50 -5.05 2.85
C GLY A 89 16.09 -6.50 3.13
N ILE A 90 14.79 -6.83 3.17
CA ILE A 90 14.29 -8.18 3.41
C ILE A 90 13.95 -8.84 2.07
N HIS A 91 14.48 -10.05 1.83
CA HIS A 91 14.22 -10.79 0.61
C HIS A 91 13.78 -12.22 0.94
N VAL A 92 12.68 -12.64 0.33
CA VAL A 92 12.21 -14.02 0.37
C VAL A 92 12.74 -14.75 -0.86
N GLY A 93 13.67 -15.69 -0.66
CA GLY A 93 14.20 -16.58 -1.68
C GLY A 93 13.60 -17.98 -1.54
N GLY A 94 13.82 -18.81 -2.56
CA GLY A 94 13.36 -20.20 -2.60
C GLY A 94 12.43 -20.47 -3.78
N THR A 95 12.18 -21.76 -4.02
CA THR A 95 11.32 -22.22 -5.11
C THR A 95 9.92 -22.47 -4.58
N ILE A 96 8.98 -21.61 -4.95
CA ILE A 96 7.56 -21.76 -4.60
C ILE A 96 6.79 -22.06 -5.88
N ALA A 97 6.07 -23.19 -5.92
CA ALA A 97 5.15 -23.48 -7.00
C ALA A 97 3.86 -22.66 -6.83
N GLY A 98 3.49 -21.89 -7.84
CA GLY A 98 2.30 -21.02 -7.85
C GLY A 98 0.99 -21.80 -7.98
N THR A 99 0.74 -22.73 -7.05
CA THR A 99 -0.57 -23.39 -6.92
C THR A 99 -1.58 -22.42 -6.30
N THR A 100 -2.86 -22.69 -6.50
CA THR A 100 -3.93 -21.89 -5.85
C THR A 100 -3.72 -21.81 -4.34
N ARG A 101 -3.36 -22.93 -3.70
CA ARG A 101 -3.11 -22.98 -2.25
C ARG A 101 -1.96 -22.06 -1.84
N ASN A 102 -0.82 -22.16 -2.53
CA ASN A 102 0.35 -21.35 -2.20
C ASN A 102 0.12 -19.85 -2.45
N ASN A 103 -0.60 -19.52 -3.51
CA ASN A 103 -1.01 -18.14 -3.78
C ASN A 103 -1.92 -17.60 -2.65
N VAL A 104 -2.92 -18.38 -2.20
CA VAL A 104 -3.79 -18.00 -1.06
C VAL A 104 -2.96 -17.76 0.20
N ILE A 105 -1.99 -18.64 0.51
CA ILE A 105 -1.11 -18.49 1.68
C ILE A 105 -0.27 -17.23 1.56
N MET A 106 0.33 -16.96 0.39
CA MET A 106 1.12 -15.75 0.17
C MET A 106 0.28 -14.48 0.28
N LEU A 107 -0.94 -14.47 -0.28
CA LEU A 107 -1.87 -13.35 -0.18
C LEU A 107 -2.29 -13.11 1.28
N LEU A 108 -2.61 -14.17 2.02
CA LEU A 108 -3.01 -14.07 3.43
C LEU A 108 -1.85 -13.55 4.31
N ILE A 109 -0.65 -14.12 4.15
CA ILE A 109 0.55 -13.65 4.88
C ILE A 109 0.81 -12.18 4.54
N GLY A 110 0.75 -11.81 3.25
CA GLY A 110 0.95 -10.43 2.83
C GLY A 110 -0.06 -9.46 3.43
N THR A 111 -1.34 -9.85 3.48
CA THR A 111 -2.41 -9.06 4.09
C THR A 111 -2.14 -8.82 5.57
N LEU A 112 -1.72 -9.84 6.31
CA LEU A 112 -1.40 -9.73 7.74
C LEU A 112 -0.15 -8.87 7.98
N LEU A 113 0.90 -9.07 7.15
CA LEU A 113 2.14 -8.30 7.27
C LEU A 113 1.95 -6.82 6.91
N ALA A 114 1.07 -6.49 5.96
CA ALA A 114 0.90 -5.13 5.47
C ALA A 114 0.51 -4.13 6.57
N SER A 115 -0.24 -4.56 7.57
CA SER A 115 -0.57 -3.69 8.72
C SER A 115 0.63 -3.36 9.62
N TRP A 116 1.70 -4.16 9.59
CA TRP A 116 2.85 -4.01 10.49
C TRP A 116 4.09 -3.40 9.81
N VAL A 117 4.32 -3.75 8.54
CA VAL A 117 5.48 -3.29 7.78
C VAL A 117 5.11 -2.27 6.71
N GLY A 118 3.87 -1.81 6.70
CA GLY A 118 3.29 -0.98 5.65
C GLY A 118 2.91 -1.78 4.41
N THR A 119 1.90 -1.30 3.69
CA THR A 119 1.47 -1.91 2.41
C THR A 119 2.59 -1.95 1.39
N THR A 120 3.38 -0.89 1.29
CA THR A 120 4.55 -0.82 0.40
C THR A 120 5.61 -1.85 0.78
N GLY A 121 5.94 -1.99 2.07
CA GLY A 121 6.91 -2.96 2.56
C GLY A 121 6.49 -4.39 2.29
N ALA A 122 5.24 -4.75 2.64
CA ALA A 122 4.68 -6.06 2.36
C ALA A 122 4.62 -6.38 0.86
N ALA A 123 4.25 -5.37 0.03
CA ALA A 123 4.22 -5.52 -1.40
C ALA A 123 5.61 -5.77 -1.99
N MET A 124 6.63 -5.01 -1.60
CA MET A 124 8.00 -5.19 -2.08
C MET A 124 8.57 -6.57 -1.70
N LEU A 125 8.24 -7.04 -0.51
CA LEU A 125 8.69 -8.33 0.01
C LEU A 125 8.09 -9.51 -0.77
N LEU A 126 6.80 -9.44 -1.11
CA LEU A 126 6.05 -10.61 -1.60
C LEU A 126 5.74 -10.59 -3.09
N ILE A 127 5.76 -9.44 -3.77
CA ILE A 127 5.39 -9.37 -5.19
C ILE A 127 6.35 -10.18 -6.07
N ARG A 128 7.66 -10.13 -5.81
CA ARG A 128 8.65 -10.86 -6.58
C ARG A 128 8.52 -12.38 -6.42
N PRO A 129 8.45 -12.95 -5.19
CA PRO A 129 8.16 -14.37 -5.00
C PRO A 129 6.85 -14.80 -5.63
N LEU A 130 5.79 -13.99 -5.49
CA LEU A 130 4.48 -14.29 -6.08
C LEU A 130 4.53 -14.34 -7.61
N LEU A 131 5.17 -13.37 -8.27
CA LEU A 131 5.33 -13.35 -9.70
C LEU A 131 6.18 -14.53 -10.20
N ARG A 132 7.31 -14.84 -9.52
CA ARG A 132 8.17 -15.99 -9.86
C ARG A 132 7.43 -17.31 -9.75
N ALA A 133 6.68 -17.51 -8.66
CA ALA A 133 5.88 -18.70 -8.44
C ALA A 133 4.87 -18.97 -9.58
N ASN A 134 4.36 -17.89 -10.19
CA ASN A 134 3.32 -17.95 -11.22
C ASN A 134 3.85 -17.77 -12.66
N LEU A 135 5.18 -17.85 -12.90
CA LEU A 135 5.77 -17.73 -14.26
C LEU A 135 5.30 -18.81 -15.23
N TRP A 136 4.94 -19.99 -14.74
CA TRP A 136 4.44 -21.09 -15.54
C TRP A 136 3.05 -20.84 -16.14
N ARG A 137 2.27 -19.89 -15.56
CA ARG A 137 0.91 -19.56 -15.98
C ARG A 137 0.90 -18.62 -17.18
N LYS A 138 0.04 -18.88 -18.14
CA LYS A 138 -0.29 -17.96 -19.23
C LYS A 138 -1.20 -16.84 -18.74
N HIS A 139 -2.20 -17.18 -17.89
CA HIS A 139 -3.18 -16.26 -17.34
C HIS A 139 -2.88 -15.99 -15.86
N ARG A 140 -2.09 -14.93 -15.58
CA ARG A 140 -1.65 -14.59 -14.21
C ARG A 140 -2.06 -13.20 -13.73
N ALA A 141 -2.74 -12.41 -14.57
CA ALA A 141 -3.11 -11.03 -14.22
C ALA A 141 -3.99 -10.97 -12.96
N HIS A 142 -4.93 -11.90 -12.80
CA HIS A 142 -5.79 -11.98 -11.63
C HIS A 142 -5.01 -12.15 -10.32
N VAL A 143 -3.89 -12.88 -10.32
CA VAL A 143 -3.04 -13.05 -9.13
C VAL A 143 -2.50 -11.71 -8.65
N VAL A 144 -2.07 -10.85 -9.59
CA VAL A 144 -1.57 -9.50 -9.29
C VAL A 144 -2.70 -8.59 -8.82
N VAL A 145 -3.87 -8.66 -9.47
CA VAL A 145 -5.03 -7.85 -9.09
C VAL A 145 -5.46 -8.14 -7.65
N PHE A 146 -5.57 -9.42 -7.28
CA PHE A 146 -5.92 -9.79 -5.90
C PHE A 146 -4.81 -9.47 -4.90
N PHE A 147 -3.55 -9.50 -5.32
CA PHE A 147 -2.44 -9.03 -4.51
C PHE A 147 -2.56 -7.54 -4.19
N ILE A 148 -2.92 -6.72 -5.18
CA ILE A 148 -3.15 -5.30 -4.98
C ILE A 148 -4.31 -5.08 -4.00
N PHE A 149 -5.45 -5.75 -4.18
CA PHE A 149 -6.60 -5.58 -3.30
C PHE A 149 -6.32 -6.02 -1.86
N LEU A 150 -5.65 -7.15 -1.68
CA LEU A 150 -5.41 -7.73 -0.36
C LEU A 150 -4.19 -7.13 0.33
N VAL A 151 -3.03 -7.18 -0.32
CA VAL A 151 -1.74 -6.84 0.31
C VAL A 151 -1.43 -5.35 0.20
N ALA A 152 -1.56 -4.78 -1.00
CA ALA A 152 -1.19 -3.39 -1.22
C ALA A 152 -2.29 -2.39 -0.80
N ASN A 153 -3.48 -2.87 -0.42
CA ASN A 153 -4.59 -2.01 -0.02
C ASN A 153 -5.22 -2.48 1.31
N ALA A 154 -6.13 -3.46 1.29
CA ALA A 154 -6.90 -3.85 2.47
C ALA A 154 -6.02 -4.24 3.69
N GLY A 155 -4.88 -4.88 3.45
CA GLY A 155 -3.98 -5.33 4.51
C GLY A 155 -3.39 -4.22 5.38
N GLY A 156 -3.36 -2.98 4.89
CA GLY A 156 -2.80 -1.84 5.65
C GLY A 156 -3.71 -1.25 6.73
N CYS A 157 -4.97 -1.69 6.85
CA CYS A 157 -5.97 -0.95 7.62
C CYS A 157 -5.92 -1.14 9.15
N LEU A 158 -5.11 -2.04 9.71
CA LEU A 158 -5.16 -2.36 11.14
C LEU A 158 -4.28 -1.50 12.03
N THR A 159 -3.24 -0.89 11.49
CA THR A 159 -2.36 -0.02 12.29
C THR A 159 -1.98 1.26 11.52
N PRO A 160 -1.56 2.30 12.22
CA PRO A 160 -1.06 3.53 11.59
C PRO A 160 0.15 3.34 10.67
N LEU A 161 0.90 2.26 10.85
CA LEU A 161 2.06 1.93 9.99
C LEU A 161 1.63 1.31 8.65
N GLY A 162 0.44 0.73 8.61
CA GLY A 162 -0.07 0.03 7.44
C GLY A 162 -0.43 0.97 6.29
N ASP A 163 -0.98 2.13 6.61
CA ASP A 163 -1.49 3.06 5.61
C ASP A 163 -1.30 4.52 6.02
N PRO A 164 -0.78 5.39 5.11
CA PRO A 164 -0.50 6.80 5.36
C PRO A 164 -1.61 7.60 6.03
N PRO A 165 -2.88 7.52 5.61
CA PRO A 165 -3.96 8.25 6.26
C PRO A 165 -4.17 7.86 7.73
N LEU A 166 -3.93 6.59 8.08
CA LEU A 166 -4.04 6.13 9.46
C LEU A 166 -2.92 6.71 10.35
N PHE A 167 -1.72 6.86 9.77
CA PHE A 167 -0.61 7.50 10.48
C PHE A 167 -0.89 8.98 10.77
N LEU A 168 -1.46 9.71 9.80
CA LEU A 168 -1.89 11.09 10.03
C LEU A 168 -2.98 11.17 11.12
N GLY A 169 -3.91 10.21 11.15
CA GLY A 169 -4.88 10.10 12.23
C GLY A 169 -4.22 9.87 13.60
N TYR A 170 -3.18 9.04 13.65
CA TYR A 170 -2.40 8.81 14.86
C TYR A 170 -1.69 10.10 15.34
N LEU A 171 -1.06 10.84 14.46
CA LEU A 171 -0.45 12.15 14.79
C LEU A 171 -1.48 13.16 15.31
N ARG A 172 -2.73 13.03 14.91
CA ARG A 172 -3.87 13.86 15.38
C ARG A 172 -4.57 13.30 16.62
N GLY A 173 -3.95 12.34 17.32
CA GLY A 173 -4.39 11.85 18.63
C GLY A 173 -5.29 10.61 18.61
N VAL A 174 -5.47 9.94 17.46
CA VAL A 174 -6.14 8.64 17.44
C VAL A 174 -5.21 7.58 18.05
N PRO A 175 -5.64 6.78 19.04
CA PRO A 175 -4.80 5.77 19.65
C PRO A 175 -4.28 4.75 18.64
N PHE A 176 -2.99 4.34 18.75
CA PHE A 176 -2.33 3.43 17.82
C PHE A 176 -3.13 2.15 17.54
N PHE A 177 -3.68 1.51 18.56
CA PHE A 177 -4.43 0.25 18.43
C PHE A 177 -5.94 0.43 18.20
N TRP A 178 -6.41 1.67 17.99
CA TRP A 178 -7.83 1.92 17.77
C TRP A 178 -8.36 1.21 16.53
N THR A 179 -7.65 1.30 15.42
CA THR A 179 -8.02 0.65 14.16
C THR A 179 -7.99 -0.87 14.28
N LEU A 180 -6.99 -1.42 14.96
CA LEU A 180 -6.92 -2.85 15.23
C LEU A 180 -8.14 -3.34 16.02
N GLN A 181 -8.55 -2.62 17.05
CA GLN A 181 -9.68 -3.00 17.90
C GLN A 181 -11.03 -2.91 17.20
N HIS A 182 -11.20 -1.96 16.28
CA HIS A 182 -12.51 -1.65 15.67
C HIS A 182 -12.65 -2.18 14.23
N ILE A 183 -11.55 -2.26 13.46
CA ILE A 183 -11.60 -2.55 12.02
C ILE A 183 -11.28 -4.02 11.71
N TRP A 184 -10.64 -4.79 12.62
CA TRP A 184 -10.28 -6.17 12.35
C TRP A 184 -11.44 -7.07 11.86
N PRO A 185 -12.72 -6.93 12.35
CA PRO A 185 -13.79 -7.79 11.84
C PRO A 185 -14.12 -7.47 10.38
N LEU A 186 -14.03 -6.19 9.98
CA LEU A 186 -14.25 -5.77 8.60
C LEU A 186 -13.12 -6.28 7.69
N LEU A 187 -11.86 -6.20 8.15
CA LEU A 187 -10.74 -6.80 7.40
C LEU A 187 -10.90 -8.30 7.26
N LEU A 188 -11.31 -9.01 8.31
CA LEU A 188 -11.55 -10.45 8.26
C LEU A 188 -12.60 -10.80 7.21
N VAL A 189 -13.76 -10.17 7.25
CA VAL A 189 -14.84 -10.39 6.27
C VAL A 189 -14.36 -10.07 4.85
N ASN A 190 -13.71 -8.92 4.64
CA ASN A 190 -13.18 -8.53 3.33
C ASN A 190 -12.14 -9.53 2.82
N THR A 191 -11.21 -9.95 3.68
CA THR A 191 -10.16 -10.92 3.34
C THR A 191 -10.77 -12.28 2.97
N VAL A 192 -11.73 -12.77 3.72
CA VAL A 192 -12.42 -14.05 3.43
C VAL A 192 -13.15 -13.96 2.10
N LEU A 193 -13.88 -12.89 1.85
CA LEU A 193 -14.60 -12.68 0.59
C LEU A 193 -13.66 -12.59 -0.61
N LEU A 194 -12.60 -11.79 -0.51
CA LEU A 194 -11.63 -11.63 -1.59
C LEU A 194 -10.82 -12.91 -1.82
N LEU A 195 -10.39 -13.62 -0.79
CA LEU A 195 -9.71 -14.91 -0.95
C LEU A 195 -10.66 -15.98 -1.52
N GLY A 196 -11.92 -16.00 -1.12
CA GLY A 196 -12.94 -16.89 -1.70
C GLY A 196 -13.13 -16.61 -3.18
N LEU A 197 -13.27 -15.34 -3.56
CA LEU A 197 -13.37 -14.92 -4.96
C LEU A 197 -12.09 -15.25 -5.74
N PHE A 198 -10.91 -15.00 -5.13
CA PHE A 198 -9.63 -15.37 -5.71
C PHE A 198 -9.58 -16.86 -6.03
N VAL A 199 -9.95 -17.73 -5.09
CA VAL A 199 -9.95 -19.20 -5.29
C VAL A 199 -10.86 -19.60 -6.43
N ALA A 200 -12.05 -19.00 -6.54
CA ALA A 200 -12.98 -19.27 -7.63
C ALA A 200 -12.38 -18.87 -8.99
N VAL A 201 -11.87 -17.65 -9.08
CA VAL A 201 -11.25 -17.09 -10.31
C VAL A 201 -9.98 -17.86 -10.67
N ASP A 202 -9.11 -18.13 -9.70
CA ASP A 202 -7.85 -18.84 -9.92
C ASP A 202 -8.07 -20.27 -10.41
N ARG A 203 -9.03 -21.00 -9.81
CA ARG A 203 -9.41 -22.35 -10.29
C ARG A 203 -10.01 -22.35 -11.70
N PHE A 204 -10.79 -21.31 -12.03
CA PHE A 204 -11.33 -21.16 -13.36
C PHE A 204 -10.23 -20.98 -14.41
N PHE A 205 -9.26 -20.10 -14.17
CA PHE A 205 -8.12 -19.91 -15.06
C PHE A 205 -7.17 -21.10 -15.06
N ALA A 206 -6.89 -21.71 -13.91
CA ALA A 206 -6.03 -22.90 -13.82
C ALA A 206 -6.56 -24.09 -14.65
N ARG A 207 -7.89 -24.26 -14.75
CA ARG A 207 -8.51 -25.28 -15.60
C ARG A 207 -8.36 -24.98 -17.10
N ARG A 208 -8.16 -23.73 -17.48
CA ARG A 208 -7.98 -23.26 -18.86
C ARG A 208 -6.53 -23.14 -19.30
N GLU A 209 -5.58 -23.39 -18.38
CA GLU A 209 -4.15 -23.35 -18.71
C GLU A 209 -3.80 -24.46 -19.72
N PRO A 210 -2.94 -24.18 -20.72
CA PRO A 210 -2.43 -25.15 -21.69
C PRO A 210 -1.75 -26.34 -21.00
N ARG A 211 -1.72 -27.50 -21.67
CA ARG A 211 -1.03 -28.70 -21.14
C ARG A 211 0.44 -28.44 -20.84
N GLU A 212 1.15 -27.76 -21.73
CA GLU A 212 2.54 -27.36 -21.56
C GLU A 212 2.79 -26.56 -20.26
N SER A 213 1.89 -25.64 -19.92
CA SER A 213 1.96 -24.88 -18.68
C SER A 213 1.77 -25.76 -17.45
N ARG A 214 0.86 -26.74 -17.51
CA ARG A 214 0.63 -27.69 -16.42
C ARG A 214 1.81 -28.63 -16.22
N GLU A 215 2.42 -29.13 -17.30
CA GLU A 215 3.65 -29.94 -17.24
C GLU A 215 4.80 -29.17 -16.60
N LYS A 216 4.96 -27.88 -16.91
CA LYS A 216 5.93 -27.01 -16.22
C LYS A 216 5.66 -26.91 -14.70
N LEU A 217 4.40 -26.81 -14.30
CA LEU A 217 4.04 -26.80 -12.87
C LEU A 217 4.40 -28.13 -12.21
N GLU A 218 4.12 -29.26 -12.87
CA GLU A 218 4.43 -30.59 -12.35
C GLU A 218 5.95 -30.77 -12.18
N LEU A 219 6.73 -30.33 -13.18
CA LEU A 219 8.19 -30.35 -13.09
C LEU A 219 8.68 -29.49 -11.93
N LEU A 220 8.21 -28.26 -11.78
CA LEU A 220 8.53 -27.39 -10.65
C LEU A 220 8.11 -27.97 -9.30
N SER A 221 7.02 -28.77 -9.29
CA SER A 221 6.53 -29.39 -8.07
C SER A 221 7.25 -30.68 -7.69
N ARG A 222 7.89 -31.37 -8.67
CA ARG A 222 8.61 -32.65 -8.49
C ARG A 222 10.12 -32.48 -8.41
N ALA A 223 10.65 -31.32 -8.80
CA ALA A 223 12.10 -31.13 -8.84
C ALA A 223 12.73 -31.34 -7.46
N ASP A 224 13.69 -32.26 -7.40
CA ASP A 224 14.53 -32.51 -6.23
C ASP A 224 15.41 -31.28 -5.87
N ASP A 225 15.58 -30.36 -6.84
CA ASP A 225 16.31 -29.10 -6.71
C ASP A 225 15.49 -27.97 -6.09
N ARG A 226 14.53 -28.27 -5.22
CA ARG A 226 13.79 -27.21 -4.49
C ARG A 226 14.75 -26.48 -3.57
N VAL A 227 15.04 -25.24 -3.89
CA VAL A 227 15.71 -24.36 -2.94
C VAL A 227 14.72 -24.08 -1.81
N PRO A 228 15.07 -24.45 -0.54
CA PRO A 228 14.20 -24.17 0.59
C PRO A 228 13.92 -22.68 0.70
N ILE A 229 12.72 -22.34 1.19
CA ILE A 229 12.37 -20.95 1.44
C ILE A 229 13.36 -20.43 2.49
N HIS A 230 14.07 -19.38 2.13
CA HIS A 230 15.00 -18.71 3.01
C HIS A 230 14.72 -17.21 3.03
N LEU A 231 14.87 -16.64 4.21
CA LEU A 231 14.71 -15.19 4.43
C LEU A 231 16.12 -14.59 4.55
N GLN A 232 16.45 -13.70 3.62
CA GLN A 232 17.66 -12.88 3.69
C GLN A 232 17.32 -11.52 4.30
N GLY A 233 18.25 -10.98 5.11
CA GLY A 233 18.04 -9.71 5.79
C GLY A 233 17.12 -9.81 7.01
N TRP A 234 17.08 -10.95 7.70
CA TRP A 234 16.27 -11.18 8.90
C TRP A 234 16.52 -10.14 10.02
N HIS A 235 17.73 -9.56 10.11
CA HIS A 235 18.07 -8.50 11.05
C HIS A 235 17.23 -7.22 10.79
N ASN A 236 16.76 -7.00 9.57
CA ASN A 236 15.86 -5.89 9.28
C ASN A 236 14.48 -6.06 9.92
N LEU A 237 14.06 -7.27 10.27
CA LEU A 237 12.85 -7.48 11.08
C LEU A 237 13.00 -6.88 12.47
N PHE A 238 14.19 -6.93 13.06
CA PHE A 238 14.46 -6.28 14.33
C PHE A 238 14.40 -4.73 14.20
N LEU A 239 14.92 -4.18 13.11
CA LEU A 239 14.81 -2.76 12.81
C LEU A 239 13.35 -2.33 12.58
N LEU A 240 12.53 -3.16 11.94
CA LEU A 240 11.09 -2.91 11.83
C LEU A 240 10.41 -2.83 13.20
N LEU A 241 10.73 -3.76 14.11
CA LEU A 241 10.20 -3.72 15.47
C LEU A 241 10.62 -2.45 16.21
N LEU A 242 11.84 -1.96 15.99
CA LEU A 242 12.32 -0.69 16.56
C LEU A 242 11.59 0.54 16.01
N ILE A 243 11.13 0.51 14.76
CA ILE A 243 10.31 1.61 14.19
C ILE A 243 8.91 1.61 14.82
N ILE A 244 8.42 0.45 15.25
CA ILE A 244 7.07 0.26 15.83
C ILE A 244 7.05 0.63 17.33
N ALA A 245 8.18 0.47 18.04
CA ALA A 245 8.30 0.70 19.49
C ALA A 245 8.37 2.18 19.86
#